data_c6ea5096213d51e67707b002386c1eaf
#
_entry.id   c6ea5096213d51e67707b002386c1eaf
#
_cell.length_a   1.000
_cell.length_b   1.000
_cell.length_c   1.000
_cell.angle_alpha   90.00
_cell.angle_beta   90.00
_cell.angle_gamma   90.00
#
_symmetry.space_group_name_H-M   'P 1'
#
loop_
_entity.id
_entity.type
_entity.pdbx_description
1 polymer ?
#
loop_
_entity_poly.entity_id
_entity_poly.type
_entity_poly.pdbx_seq_one_letter_code
_entity_poly.pdbx_strand_id
1 'polypeptide(L)'
;MRKSPLIVIVAMLIGVNFVFTCSTSAHNIDLAMAREVIRNYARNVRDQSGGKYAHYSTSCVAAFPGHNHIARCVVDYKNEADTQKGVYTCRELIEVKLWPHEAGINYTPRGVHVSPPCGNVKLDWTRMQ
;
A
#
# COMPACT_ATOMS: atom_id res chain seq x y z
N MET A 1 31.51 16.48 -41.16
CA MET A 1 30.44 17.48 -41.04
C MET A 1 29.00 16.92 -41.09
N ARG A 2 28.80 15.71 -41.54
CA ARG A 2 27.44 15.15 -41.65
C ARG A 2 26.99 14.35 -40.44
N LYS A 3 27.75 14.30 -39.35
CA LYS A 3 27.46 13.51 -38.15
C LYS A 3 26.81 14.30 -37.01
N SER A 4 26.77 15.62 -37.07
CA SER A 4 26.25 16.47 -36.01
C SER A 4 24.71 16.39 -35.80
N PRO A 5 23.85 16.25 -36.82
CA PRO A 5 22.42 16.19 -36.58
C PRO A 5 21.96 14.90 -35.92
N LEU A 6 22.66 13.81 -36.08
CA LEU A 6 22.31 12.54 -35.47
C LEU A 6 22.54 12.50 -33.95
N ILE A 7 23.54 13.22 -33.47
CA ILE A 7 23.86 13.31 -32.01
C ILE A 7 22.79 14.11 -31.26
N VAL A 8 22.26 15.16 -31.87
CA VAL A 8 21.21 15.99 -31.27
C VAL A 8 19.88 15.24 -31.11
N ILE A 9 19.53 14.36 -32.04
CA ILE A 9 18.30 13.55 -31.99
C ILE A 9 18.39 12.51 -30.86
N VAL A 10 19.55 11.89 -30.64
CA VAL A 10 19.76 10.92 -29.57
C VAL A 10 19.67 11.60 -28.20
N ALA A 11 20.16 12.82 -28.04
CA ALA A 11 20.08 13.57 -26.80
C ALA A 11 18.63 13.96 -26.44
N MET A 12 17.78 14.28 -27.40
CA MET A 12 16.36 14.56 -27.18
C MET A 12 15.58 13.31 -26.73
N LEU A 13 15.85 12.13 -27.26
CA LEU A 13 15.21 10.87 -26.87
C LEU A 13 15.55 10.47 -25.44
N ILE A 14 16.78 10.71 -24.98
CA ILE A 14 17.20 10.44 -23.62
C ILE A 14 16.51 11.39 -22.62
N GLY A 15 16.31 12.65 -22.98
CA GLY A 15 15.61 13.62 -22.14
C GLY A 15 14.13 13.29 -21.89
N VAL A 16 13.43 12.78 -22.91
CA VAL A 16 12.03 12.39 -22.81
C VAL A 16 11.84 11.17 -21.91
N ASN A 17 12.72 10.17 -21.98
CA ASN A 17 12.65 8.97 -21.14
C ASN A 17 12.91 9.28 -19.66
N PHE A 18 13.71 10.29 -19.34
CA PHE A 18 14.01 10.69 -17.96
C PHE A 18 12.78 11.31 -17.26
N VAL A 19 11.96 12.10 -17.96
CA VAL A 19 10.75 12.72 -17.39
C VAL A 19 9.69 11.67 -17.07
N PHE A 20 9.59 10.59 -17.84
CA PHE A 20 8.64 9.50 -17.59
C PHE A 20 8.94 8.70 -16.33
N THR A 21 10.21 8.54 -15.95
CA THR A 21 10.61 7.73 -14.78
C THR A 21 10.31 8.44 -13.46
N CYS A 22 10.34 9.79 -13.40
CA CYS A 22 10.05 10.56 -12.18
C CYS A 22 8.58 10.56 -11.77
N SER A 23 7.63 10.49 -12.71
CA SER A 23 6.20 10.53 -12.40
C SER A 23 5.64 9.20 -11.88
N THR A 24 6.28 8.06 -12.17
CA THR A 24 5.85 6.74 -11.71
C THR A 24 6.29 6.43 -10.27
N SER A 25 7.40 7.00 -9.80
CA SER A 25 7.93 6.71 -8.46
C SER A 25 7.17 7.42 -7.34
N ALA A 26 6.51 8.57 -7.58
CA ALA A 26 5.76 9.32 -6.58
C ALA A 26 4.47 8.57 -6.13
N HIS A 27 3.80 7.85 -7.02
CA HIS A 27 2.59 7.07 -6.69
C HIS A 27 2.89 5.76 -5.95
N ASN A 28 4.08 5.20 -6.12
CA ASN A 28 4.49 3.97 -5.44
C ASN A 28 4.82 4.17 -3.96
N ILE A 29 5.21 5.37 -3.56
CA ILE A 29 5.56 5.69 -2.18
C ILE A 29 4.33 5.59 -1.27
N ASP A 30 3.19 6.13 -1.71
CA ASP A 30 1.95 6.13 -0.92
C ASP A 30 1.42 4.72 -0.67
N LEU A 31 1.48 3.85 -1.67
CA LEU A 31 1.09 2.46 -1.52
C LEU A 31 2.04 1.68 -0.60
N ALA A 32 3.34 1.97 -0.65
CA ALA A 32 4.33 1.37 0.24
C ALA A 32 4.08 1.79 1.70
N MET A 33 3.72 3.03 1.96
CA MET A 33 3.33 3.52 3.29
C MET A 33 2.06 2.85 3.79
N ALA A 34 1.04 2.70 2.94
CA ALA A 34 -0.17 1.97 3.29
C ALA A 34 0.12 0.53 3.70
N ARG A 35 0.98 -0.15 2.97
CA ARG A 35 1.43 -1.52 3.29
C ARG A 35 2.13 -1.58 4.64
N GLU A 36 2.95 -0.60 4.96
CA GLU A 36 3.64 -0.54 6.25
C GLU A 36 2.66 -0.35 7.41
N VAL A 37 1.73 0.59 7.29
CA VAL A 37 0.70 0.84 8.32
C VAL A 37 -0.16 -0.40 8.56
N ILE A 38 -0.61 -1.04 7.50
CA ILE A 38 -1.44 -2.25 7.60
C ILE A 38 -0.64 -3.42 8.21
N ARG A 39 0.62 -3.55 7.86
CA ARG A 39 1.50 -4.57 8.44
C ARG A 39 1.70 -4.37 9.95
N ASN A 40 1.94 -3.14 10.38
CA ASN A 40 2.06 -2.80 11.80
C ASN A 40 0.76 -3.04 12.56
N TYR A 41 -0.36 -2.68 11.96
CA TYR A 41 -1.69 -2.96 12.49
C TYR A 41 -1.93 -4.46 12.68
N ALA A 42 -1.66 -5.25 11.65
CA ALA A 42 -1.84 -6.71 11.68
C ALA A 42 -0.97 -7.37 12.76
N ARG A 43 0.25 -6.90 12.91
CA ARG A 43 1.15 -7.37 13.98
C ARG A 43 0.56 -7.09 15.36
N ASN A 44 0.03 -5.90 15.58
CA ASN A 44 -0.59 -5.53 16.85
C ASN A 44 -1.84 -6.35 17.14
N VAL A 45 -2.66 -6.62 16.15
CA VAL A 45 -3.83 -7.52 16.28
C VAL A 45 -3.37 -8.93 16.69
N ARG A 46 -2.37 -9.47 16.03
CA ARG A 46 -1.80 -10.76 16.38
C ARG A 46 -1.28 -10.78 17.82
N ASP A 47 -0.47 -9.79 18.18
CA ASP A 47 0.17 -9.73 19.50
C ASP A 47 -0.85 -9.57 20.62
N GLN A 48 -1.94 -8.87 20.38
CA GLN A 48 -3.03 -8.67 21.35
C GLN A 48 -4.10 -9.76 21.32
N SER A 49 -3.97 -10.73 20.44
CA SER A 49 -4.97 -11.81 20.27
C SER A 49 -4.97 -12.85 21.40
N GLY A 50 -4.00 -12.81 22.30
CA GLY A 50 -3.87 -13.80 23.37
C GLY A 50 -3.58 -15.21 22.85
N GLY A 51 -2.86 -15.34 21.76
CA GLY A 51 -2.52 -16.62 21.14
C GLY A 51 -3.56 -17.15 20.15
N LYS A 52 -4.66 -16.41 19.95
CA LYS A 52 -5.68 -16.79 18.96
C LYS A 52 -5.14 -16.82 17.53
N TYR A 53 -4.24 -15.90 17.22
CA TYR A 53 -3.58 -15.84 15.92
C TYR A 53 -2.07 -16.05 16.09
N ALA A 54 -1.56 -17.09 15.43
CA ALA A 54 -0.12 -17.37 15.40
C ALA A 54 0.59 -16.61 14.29
N HIS A 55 -0.09 -16.46 13.15
CA HIS A 55 0.46 -15.85 11.95
C HIS A 55 -0.49 -14.83 11.34
N TYR A 56 0.06 -13.89 10.57
CA TYR A 56 -0.70 -12.96 9.74
C TYR A 56 0.00 -12.77 8.41
N SER A 57 -0.77 -12.40 7.41
CA SER A 57 -0.27 -11.93 6.11
C SER A 57 -1.07 -10.72 5.65
N THR A 58 -0.41 -9.81 4.94
CA THR A 58 -1.02 -8.59 4.46
C THR A 58 -0.76 -8.43 2.97
N SER A 59 -1.75 -7.89 2.26
CA SER A 59 -1.63 -7.53 0.85
C SER A 59 -2.40 -6.26 0.60
N CYS A 60 -1.76 -5.28 0.00
CA CYS A 60 -2.40 -4.03 -0.43
C CYS A 60 -2.15 -3.83 -1.92
N VAL A 61 -3.19 -3.56 -2.66
CA VAL A 61 -3.14 -3.27 -4.09
C VAL A 61 -3.90 -1.98 -4.38
N ALA A 62 -3.52 -1.29 -5.45
CA ALA A 62 -4.28 -0.14 -5.93
C ALA A 62 -5.66 -0.60 -6.38
N ALA A 63 -6.72 0.13 -5.96
CA ALA A 63 -8.09 -0.21 -6.33
C ALA A 63 -8.37 -0.01 -7.82
N PHE A 64 -7.66 0.96 -8.42
CA PHE A 64 -7.80 1.28 -9.84
C PHE A 64 -6.43 1.29 -10.51
N PRO A 65 -6.27 0.66 -11.69
CA PRO A 65 -5.02 0.70 -12.42
C PRO A 65 -4.59 2.14 -12.73
N GLY A 66 -3.31 2.46 -12.46
CA GLY A 66 -2.74 3.78 -12.70
C GLY A 66 -3.10 4.86 -11.69
N HIS A 67 -3.96 4.58 -10.71
CA HIS A 67 -4.35 5.50 -9.65
C HIS A 67 -4.17 4.88 -8.28
N ASN A 68 -3.17 5.33 -7.56
CA ASN A 68 -2.84 4.82 -6.21
C ASN A 68 -3.50 5.63 -5.08
N HIS A 69 -4.64 6.27 -5.37
CA HIS A 69 -5.35 7.09 -4.37
C HIS A 69 -6.16 6.25 -3.39
N ILE A 70 -6.58 5.09 -3.83
CA ILE A 70 -7.31 4.14 -3.01
C ILE A 70 -6.60 2.80 -3.10
N ALA A 71 -6.22 2.26 -1.97
CA ALA A 71 -5.69 0.92 -1.85
C ALA A 71 -6.73 0.01 -1.20
N ARG A 72 -6.79 -1.23 -1.65
CA ARG A 72 -7.55 -2.30 -0.99
C ARG A 72 -6.57 -3.24 -0.35
N CYS A 73 -6.71 -3.41 0.94
CA CYS A 73 -5.85 -4.25 1.75
C CYS A 73 -6.62 -5.44 2.28
N VAL A 74 -5.99 -6.60 2.21
CA VAL A 74 -6.48 -7.84 2.80
C VAL A 74 -5.51 -8.24 3.91
N VAL A 75 -6.03 -8.52 5.08
CA VAL A 75 -5.26 -9.05 6.20
C VAL A 75 -5.82 -10.39 6.59
N ASP A 76 -5.00 -11.42 6.53
CA ASP A 76 -5.35 -12.78 6.93
C ASP A 76 -4.63 -13.13 8.23
N TYR A 77 -5.41 -13.56 9.21
CA TYR A 77 -4.89 -14.10 10.47
C TYR A 77 -5.14 -15.61 10.51
N LYS A 78 -4.17 -16.33 11.01
CA LYS A 78 -4.22 -17.80 11.07
C LYS A 78 -3.80 -18.29 12.45
N ASN A 79 -4.61 -19.18 13.03
CA ASN A 79 -4.14 -20.02 14.14
C ASN A 79 -3.23 -21.15 13.60
N GLU A 80 -2.61 -21.94 14.47
CA GLU A 80 -1.72 -23.02 14.05
C GLU A 80 -2.42 -24.08 13.21
N ALA A 81 -3.62 -24.49 13.58
CA ALA A 81 -4.38 -25.50 12.85
C ALA A 81 -4.73 -25.04 11.45
N ASP A 82 -5.20 -23.81 11.30
CA ASP A 82 -5.58 -23.24 9.99
C ASP A 82 -4.35 -22.96 9.13
N THR A 83 -3.21 -22.62 9.71
CA THR A 83 -1.95 -22.47 8.99
C THR A 83 -1.55 -23.79 8.31
N GLN A 84 -1.67 -24.91 9.00
CA GLN A 84 -1.37 -26.23 8.44
C GLN A 84 -2.34 -26.61 7.30
N LYS A 85 -3.58 -26.16 7.37
CA LYS A 85 -4.58 -26.40 6.32
C LYS A 85 -4.47 -25.44 5.14
N GLY A 86 -3.66 -24.38 5.25
CA GLY A 86 -3.54 -23.35 4.22
C GLY A 86 -4.75 -22.42 4.11
N VAL A 87 -5.54 -22.28 5.18
CA VAL A 87 -6.73 -21.41 5.23
C VAL A 87 -6.54 -20.31 6.27
N TYR A 88 -7.32 -19.24 6.17
CA TYR A 88 -7.31 -18.19 7.18
C TYR A 88 -8.34 -18.48 8.29
N THR A 89 -8.03 -18.05 9.51
CA THR A 89 -8.94 -18.10 10.65
C THR A 89 -9.88 -16.89 10.65
N CYS A 90 -9.33 -15.71 10.36
CA CYS A 90 -10.07 -14.46 10.26
C CYS A 90 -9.47 -13.58 9.17
N ARG A 91 -10.32 -12.94 8.39
CA ARG A 91 -9.89 -12.04 7.31
C ARG A 91 -10.50 -10.66 7.50
N GLU A 92 -9.69 -9.64 7.37
CA GLU A 92 -10.12 -8.26 7.31
C GLU A 92 -9.92 -7.69 5.91
N LEU A 93 -10.91 -6.94 5.46
CA LEU A 93 -10.84 -6.13 4.26
C LEU A 93 -10.85 -4.67 4.67
N ILE A 94 -9.81 -3.93 4.25
CA ILE A 94 -9.62 -2.53 4.61
C ILE A 94 -9.41 -1.73 3.34
N GLU A 95 -10.22 -0.70 3.14
CA GLU A 95 -10.02 0.27 2.09
C GLU A 95 -9.29 1.48 2.65
N VAL A 96 -8.17 1.84 2.05
CA VAL A 96 -7.32 2.95 2.47
C VAL A 96 -7.39 4.04 1.41
N LYS A 97 -7.82 5.22 1.81
CA LYS A 97 -7.76 6.42 0.98
C LYS A 97 -6.42 7.10 1.20
N LEU A 98 -5.60 7.11 0.17
CA LEU A 98 -4.25 7.69 0.17
C LEU A 98 -4.24 9.13 -0.34
N TRP A 99 -5.36 9.80 -0.30
CA TRP A 99 -5.58 11.00 -1.07
C TRP A 99 -6.10 12.17 -0.23
N PRO A 100 -5.75 13.46 -0.48
CA PRO A 100 -6.39 14.20 -1.56
C PRO A 100 -5.45 14.73 -2.65
N HIS A 101 -5.99 14.94 -3.83
CA HIS A 101 -5.33 15.57 -4.96
C HIS A 101 -5.09 17.07 -4.81
N GLU A 102 -5.70 17.68 -3.86
CA GLU A 102 -5.68 19.13 -3.73
C GLU A 102 -4.38 19.54 -3.04
N ALA A 103 -3.49 20.13 -3.80
CA ALA A 103 -2.22 20.65 -3.31
C ALA A 103 -2.45 21.66 -2.17
N GLY A 104 -1.74 21.50 -1.06
CA GLY A 104 -1.71 22.44 0.04
C GLY A 104 -2.67 22.16 1.19
N ILE A 105 -3.42 21.07 1.15
CA ILE A 105 -4.27 20.67 2.28
C ILE A 105 -3.54 19.61 3.12
N ASN A 106 -3.50 19.82 4.42
CA ASN A 106 -3.01 18.80 5.36
C ASN A 106 -3.85 17.54 5.25
N TYR A 107 -3.21 16.47 4.89
CA TYR A 107 -3.84 15.25 4.51
C TYR A 107 -3.61 14.17 5.57
N THR A 108 -4.69 13.56 6.00
CA THR A 108 -4.63 12.38 6.86
C THR A 108 -5.20 11.19 6.11
N PRO A 109 -4.42 10.18 5.80
CA PRO A 109 -4.92 8.95 5.22
C PRO A 109 -6.00 8.35 6.11
N ARG A 110 -7.00 7.76 5.50
CA ARG A 110 -8.10 7.14 6.22
C ARG A 110 -8.29 5.71 5.76
N GLY A 111 -8.34 4.80 6.71
CA GLY A 111 -8.72 3.42 6.48
C GLY A 111 -10.11 3.15 7.01
N VAL A 112 -10.88 2.44 6.23
CA VAL A 112 -12.23 2.00 6.60
C VAL A 112 -12.28 0.49 6.48
N HIS A 113 -12.71 -0.17 7.56
CA HIS A 113 -12.99 -1.58 7.50
C HIS A 113 -14.24 -1.84 6.64
N VAL A 114 -14.06 -2.65 5.60
CA VAL A 114 -15.15 -3.10 4.73
C VAL A 114 -15.77 -4.38 5.29
N SER A 115 -15.02 -5.12 6.08
CA SER A 115 -15.47 -6.30 6.83
C SER A 115 -15.32 -6.07 8.33
N PRO A 116 -15.96 -6.88 9.19
CA PRO A 116 -15.75 -6.80 10.63
C PRO A 116 -14.28 -6.99 11.00
N PRO A 117 -13.74 -6.22 11.96
CA PRO A 117 -12.36 -6.36 12.39
C PRO A 117 -12.14 -7.69 13.16
N CYS A 118 -10.93 -8.23 13.06
CA CYS A 118 -10.53 -9.45 13.76
C CYS A 118 -10.04 -9.20 15.20
N GLY A 119 -9.90 -7.94 15.59
CA GLY A 119 -9.47 -7.53 16.93
C GLY A 119 -9.88 -6.10 17.26
N ASN A 120 -9.55 -5.65 18.47
CA ASN A 120 -9.90 -4.30 18.97
C ASN A 120 -8.72 -3.33 18.90
N VAL A 121 -7.95 -3.39 17.85
CA VAL A 121 -6.80 -2.52 17.63
C VAL A 121 -7.20 -1.39 16.68
N LYS A 122 -6.82 -0.16 17.02
CA LYS A 122 -7.03 0.99 16.13
C LYS A 122 -5.93 1.05 15.06
N LEU A 123 -6.32 1.43 13.86
CA LEU A 123 -5.39 1.76 12.79
C LEU A 123 -4.70 3.10 13.12
N ASP A 124 -3.39 3.09 13.16
CA ASP A 124 -2.58 4.28 13.38
C ASP A 124 -2.03 4.82 12.06
N TRP A 125 -2.63 5.89 11.58
CA TRP A 125 -2.26 6.57 10.34
C TRP A 125 -1.23 7.69 10.54
N THR A 126 -0.82 7.97 11.76
CA THR A 126 0.08 9.10 12.05
C THR A 126 1.44 8.98 11.37
N ARG A 127 1.87 7.77 11.08
CA ARG A 127 3.14 7.50 10.38
C ARG A 127 3.12 7.83 8.89
N MET A 128 1.96 8.12 8.34
CA MET A 128 1.80 8.48 6.92
C MET A 128 1.74 10.00 6.69
N GLN A 129 1.89 10.76 7.73
CA GLN A 129 1.91 12.23 7.67
C GLN A 129 3.29 12.78 7.36
#